data_f17622755a7246594b04e6316f724626
#
_entry.id   f17622755a7246594b04e6316f724626
#
_cell.length_a   1.000
_cell.length_b   1.000
_cell.length_c   1.000
_cell.angle_alpha   90.00
_cell.angle_beta   90.00
_cell.angle_gamma   90.00
#
_symmetry.space_group_name_H-M   'P 1'
#
loop_
_entity.id
_entity.type
_entity.pdbx_description
1 polymer ?
#
loop_
_entity_poly.entity_id
_entity_poly.type
_entity_poly.pdbx_seq_one_letter_code
_entity_poly.pdbx_strand_id
1 'polypeptide(L)'
;MLEVTACMNDADELASLSVYNAVWPRSAATIQAVHSYRDSAQHYVDFLVREDGVAVGSGTGAIFGYRPRRVETLITVLVDRRRRGVGTRLYEAISQWSRELHADELEVPVLGDDVDSLTFAQRRGFTVDRRQVALVLHLSDIAPIEADPPAGVRIVSWAQRPDLARGMYEVDLEIHQDIPGFDDVTLEPFEDWMTHNMHRSTDSPEATFIALHGEEVVGFAKLSLTAPYSAGHSMTGVKRAWRGRGIAGALKAATINWASVNGYTELYTSNEETNEPIKRLNAHLGYRPRVERIHLVGPLYCALSR
;
A
#
# COMPACT_ATOMS: atom_id res chain seq x y z
N MET A 1 -33.45 -7.48 -2.84
CA MET A 1 -33.13 -6.26 -3.67
C MET A 1 -31.72 -5.81 -3.32
N LEU A 2 -30.91 -5.40 -4.33
CA LEU A 2 -29.56 -4.86 -4.04
C LEU A 2 -29.66 -3.38 -3.69
N GLU A 3 -29.19 -3.04 -2.48
CA GLU A 3 -29.10 -1.69 -1.98
C GLU A 3 -27.63 -1.30 -1.84
N VAL A 4 -27.22 -0.11 -2.32
CA VAL A 4 -25.87 0.44 -2.20
C VAL A 4 -25.91 1.67 -1.32
N THR A 5 -25.12 1.69 -0.27
CA THR A 5 -25.02 2.82 0.67
C THR A 5 -23.55 3.15 0.95
N ALA A 6 -23.23 4.42 1.14
CA ALA A 6 -21.95 4.79 1.75
C ALA A 6 -21.93 4.35 3.22
N CYS A 7 -20.80 3.90 3.70
CA CYS A 7 -20.61 3.57 5.12
C CYS A 7 -20.55 4.88 5.93
N MET A 8 -21.49 5.03 6.87
CA MET A 8 -21.65 6.27 7.63
C MET A 8 -21.42 6.07 9.13
N ASN A 9 -21.15 4.84 9.56
CA ASN A 9 -20.99 4.49 10.97
C ASN A 9 -20.15 3.22 11.15
N ASP A 10 -19.72 2.95 12.37
CA ASP A 10 -18.85 1.83 12.72
C ASP A 10 -19.45 0.46 12.33
N ALA A 11 -20.77 0.30 12.39
CA ALA A 11 -21.41 -0.97 12.02
C ALA A 11 -21.29 -1.24 10.51
N ASP A 12 -21.39 -0.21 9.68
CA ASP A 12 -21.17 -0.31 8.23
C ASP A 12 -19.71 -0.60 7.91
N GLU A 13 -18.77 0.08 8.58
CA GLU A 13 -17.33 -0.15 8.41
C GLU A 13 -16.95 -1.60 8.78
N LEU A 14 -17.45 -2.10 9.91
CA LEU A 14 -17.23 -3.49 10.33
C LEU A 14 -17.84 -4.50 9.36
N ALA A 15 -19.01 -4.19 8.78
CA ALA A 15 -19.64 -5.04 7.77
C ALA A 15 -18.83 -5.05 6.47
N SER A 16 -18.32 -3.88 6.03
CA SER A 16 -17.41 -3.76 4.87
C SER A 16 -16.13 -4.57 5.09
N LEU A 17 -15.49 -4.40 6.23
CA LEU A 17 -14.29 -5.15 6.62
C LEU A 17 -14.55 -6.67 6.68
N SER A 18 -15.71 -7.09 7.17
CA SER A 18 -16.10 -8.51 7.20
C SER A 18 -16.19 -9.09 5.79
N VAL A 19 -16.81 -8.37 4.84
CA VAL A 19 -16.87 -8.78 3.42
C VAL A 19 -15.46 -8.88 2.84
N TYR A 20 -14.62 -7.86 3.08
CA TYR A 20 -13.22 -7.87 2.64
C TYR A 20 -12.47 -9.11 3.17
N ASN A 21 -12.50 -9.34 4.49
CA ASN A 21 -11.77 -10.44 5.12
C ASN A 21 -12.28 -11.83 4.70
N ALA A 22 -13.56 -11.96 4.38
CA ALA A 22 -14.13 -13.20 3.85
C ALA A 22 -13.60 -13.54 2.44
N VAL A 23 -13.31 -12.53 1.62
CA VAL A 23 -12.80 -12.71 0.25
C VAL A 23 -11.26 -12.80 0.24
N TRP A 24 -10.60 -12.09 1.17
CA TRP A 24 -9.14 -11.98 1.25
C TRP A 24 -8.57 -12.55 2.56
N PRO A 25 -8.85 -13.81 2.93
CA PRO A 25 -8.47 -14.35 4.24
C PRO A 25 -6.95 -14.39 4.49
N ARG A 26 -6.15 -14.47 3.40
CA ARG A 26 -4.69 -14.43 3.50
C ARG A 26 -4.10 -13.02 3.60
N SER A 27 -4.93 -12.00 3.46
CA SER A 27 -4.58 -10.57 3.56
C SER A 27 -5.62 -9.85 4.40
N ALA A 28 -6.16 -10.54 5.42
CA ALA A 28 -7.17 -9.98 6.30
C ALA A 28 -6.64 -8.68 6.93
N ALA A 29 -7.47 -7.65 6.88
CA ALA A 29 -7.18 -6.34 7.45
C ALA A 29 -7.76 -6.20 8.85
N THR A 30 -7.20 -5.30 9.64
CA THR A 30 -7.77 -4.83 10.90
C THR A 30 -8.49 -3.50 10.67
N ILE A 31 -9.39 -3.13 11.58
CA ILE A 31 -10.05 -1.82 11.50
C ILE A 31 -9.04 -0.67 11.59
N GLN A 32 -7.97 -0.85 12.35
CA GLN A 32 -6.88 0.11 12.46
C GLN A 32 -6.16 0.31 11.12
N ALA A 33 -5.92 -0.78 10.36
CA ALA A 33 -5.32 -0.69 9.04
C ALA A 33 -6.23 0.07 8.05
N VAL A 34 -7.56 -0.17 8.13
CA VAL A 34 -8.55 0.59 7.33
C VAL A 34 -8.51 2.08 7.69
N HIS A 35 -8.52 2.41 8.99
CA HIS A 35 -8.43 3.80 9.43
C HIS A 35 -7.11 4.45 8.99
N SER A 36 -5.98 3.77 9.15
CA SER A 36 -4.68 4.29 8.70
C SER A 36 -4.63 4.55 7.18
N TYR A 37 -5.25 3.67 6.38
CA TYR A 37 -5.36 3.86 4.93
C TYR A 37 -6.25 5.06 4.60
N ARG A 38 -7.41 5.19 5.25
CA ARG A 38 -8.30 6.33 5.12
C ARG A 38 -7.62 7.64 5.48
N ASP A 39 -6.92 7.68 6.62
CA ASP A 39 -6.26 8.87 7.13
C ASP A 39 -5.07 9.33 6.24
N SER A 40 -4.51 8.43 5.43
CA SER A 40 -3.49 8.76 4.44
C SER A 40 -4.05 9.27 3.11
N ALA A 41 -5.36 9.18 2.88
CA ALA A 41 -6.02 9.63 1.66
C ALA A 41 -6.52 11.08 1.80
N GLN A 42 -6.42 11.85 0.72
CA GLN A 42 -7.02 13.20 0.63
C GLN A 42 -8.55 13.14 0.59
N HIS A 43 -9.09 12.14 -0.11
CA HIS A 43 -10.51 11.83 -0.17
C HIS A 43 -10.70 10.32 -0.04
N TYR A 44 -11.69 9.91 0.71
CA TYR A 44 -11.99 8.51 0.98
C TYR A 44 -13.48 8.24 1.05
N VAL A 45 -13.90 7.09 0.52
CA VAL A 45 -15.27 6.57 0.67
C VAL A 45 -15.25 5.05 0.74
N ASP A 46 -16.11 4.49 1.59
CA ASP A 46 -16.50 3.09 1.53
C ASP A 46 -17.97 2.97 1.16
N PHE A 47 -18.27 2.04 0.24
CA PHE A 47 -19.62 1.64 -0.12
C PHE A 47 -19.87 0.20 0.30
N LEU A 48 -21.08 -0.06 0.75
CA LEU A 48 -21.56 -1.38 1.12
C LEU A 48 -22.78 -1.75 0.27
N VAL A 49 -22.76 -2.96 -0.27
CA VAL A 49 -23.94 -3.53 -0.95
C VAL A 49 -24.60 -4.55 -0.05
N ARG A 50 -25.90 -4.35 0.20
CA ARG A 50 -26.73 -5.31 0.92
C ARG A 50 -27.73 -5.97 -0.02
N GLU A 51 -27.92 -7.27 0.16
CA GLU A 51 -29.02 -8.03 -0.44
C GLU A 51 -29.93 -8.50 0.69
N ASP A 52 -31.17 -7.97 0.73
CA ASP A 52 -32.15 -8.28 1.79
C ASP A 52 -31.58 -8.05 3.21
N GLY A 53 -30.88 -6.95 3.39
CA GLY A 53 -30.26 -6.52 4.66
C GLY A 53 -28.89 -7.15 4.96
N VAL A 54 -28.45 -8.16 4.21
CA VAL A 54 -27.15 -8.82 4.42
C VAL A 54 -26.07 -8.19 3.55
N ALA A 55 -24.91 -7.86 4.14
CA ALA A 55 -23.75 -7.34 3.41
C ALA A 55 -23.17 -8.42 2.47
N VAL A 56 -23.11 -8.14 1.18
CA VAL A 56 -22.69 -9.09 0.13
C VAL A 56 -21.54 -8.56 -0.74
N GLY A 57 -21.25 -7.28 -0.65
CA GLY A 57 -20.14 -6.64 -1.37
C GLY A 57 -19.74 -5.34 -0.70
N SER A 58 -18.47 -4.99 -0.82
CA SER A 58 -17.91 -3.70 -0.39
C SER A 58 -17.05 -3.09 -1.48
N GLY A 59 -16.96 -1.76 -1.50
CA GLY A 59 -16.16 -1.02 -2.47
C GLY A 59 -15.56 0.22 -1.86
N THR A 60 -14.25 0.38 -1.98
CA THR A 60 -13.50 1.52 -1.47
C THR A 60 -13.07 2.41 -2.62
N GLY A 61 -13.14 3.73 -2.44
CA GLY A 61 -12.49 4.73 -3.29
C GLY A 61 -11.61 5.63 -2.46
N ALA A 62 -10.36 5.82 -2.89
CA ALA A 62 -9.41 6.70 -2.24
C ALA A 62 -8.65 7.55 -3.28
N ILE A 63 -8.48 8.83 -2.99
CA ILE A 63 -7.63 9.76 -3.77
C ILE A 63 -6.50 10.20 -2.88
N PHE A 64 -5.28 10.04 -3.36
CA PHE A 64 -4.07 10.49 -2.68
C PHE A 64 -3.53 11.76 -3.33
N GLY A 65 -2.93 12.65 -2.53
CA GLY A 65 -2.41 13.93 -3.01
C GLY A 65 -1.39 13.81 -4.12
N TYR A 66 -0.65 12.71 -4.17
CA TYR A 66 0.33 12.43 -5.24
C TYR A 66 -0.31 12.03 -6.60
N ARG A 67 -1.61 11.63 -6.63
CA ARG A 67 -2.37 11.31 -7.84
C ARG A 67 -3.81 11.81 -7.76
N PRO A 68 -4.03 13.14 -7.79
CA PRO A 68 -5.33 13.74 -7.45
C PRO A 68 -6.44 13.44 -8.48
N ARG A 69 -6.11 12.93 -9.65
CA ARG A 69 -7.09 12.59 -10.70
C ARG A 69 -7.35 11.09 -10.85
N ARG A 70 -6.66 10.25 -10.07
CA ARG A 70 -6.80 8.79 -10.08
C ARG A 70 -7.37 8.30 -8.76
N VAL A 71 -8.42 7.52 -8.82
CA VAL A 71 -9.02 6.87 -7.64
C VAL A 71 -8.46 5.46 -7.50
N GLU A 72 -7.72 5.20 -6.44
CA GLU A 72 -7.44 3.84 -6.04
C GLU A 72 -8.72 3.21 -5.53
N THR A 73 -9.12 2.07 -6.09
CA THR A 73 -10.38 1.41 -5.74
C THR A 73 -10.19 -0.07 -5.51
N LEU A 74 -10.99 -0.60 -4.60
CA LEU A 74 -11.10 -2.04 -4.40
C LEU A 74 -12.57 -2.42 -4.39
N ILE A 75 -12.96 -3.34 -5.25
CA ILE A 75 -14.31 -3.90 -5.32
C ILE A 75 -14.27 -5.35 -4.87
N THR A 76 -14.96 -5.64 -3.78
CA THR A 76 -14.98 -6.96 -3.15
C THR A 76 -16.40 -7.51 -3.15
N VAL A 77 -16.59 -8.73 -3.64
CA VAL A 77 -17.90 -9.40 -3.70
C VAL A 77 -17.75 -10.82 -3.18
N LEU A 78 -18.59 -11.21 -2.23
CA LEU A 78 -18.63 -12.58 -1.73
C LEU A 78 -18.77 -13.58 -2.89
N VAL A 79 -18.03 -14.66 -2.85
CA VAL A 79 -17.88 -15.60 -3.96
C VAL A 79 -19.23 -16.14 -4.44
N ASP A 80 -20.13 -16.52 -3.51
CA ASP A 80 -21.47 -17.01 -3.77
C ASP A 80 -22.47 -15.93 -4.24
N ARG A 81 -22.06 -14.66 -4.20
CA ARG A 81 -22.84 -13.48 -4.63
C ARG A 81 -22.32 -12.84 -5.92
N ARG A 82 -21.26 -13.38 -6.51
CA ARG A 82 -20.73 -12.93 -7.80
C ARG A 82 -21.74 -13.19 -8.93
N ARG A 83 -21.60 -12.47 -10.05
CA ARG A 83 -22.43 -12.55 -11.26
C ARG A 83 -23.92 -12.17 -11.06
N ARG A 84 -24.24 -11.49 -9.94
CA ARG A 84 -25.59 -10.99 -9.63
C ARG A 84 -25.71 -9.45 -9.68
N GLY A 85 -24.74 -8.77 -10.31
CA GLY A 85 -24.74 -7.30 -10.46
C GLY A 85 -24.09 -6.53 -9.30
N VAL A 86 -23.71 -7.18 -8.20
CA VAL A 86 -23.13 -6.51 -7.01
C VAL A 86 -21.90 -5.68 -7.39
N GLY A 87 -20.92 -6.26 -8.07
CA GLY A 87 -19.71 -5.55 -8.49
C GLY A 87 -19.98 -4.40 -9.47
N THR A 88 -21.03 -4.51 -10.31
CA THR A 88 -21.43 -3.41 -11.20
C THR A 88 -21.98 -2.24 -10.42
N ARG A 89 -22.82 -2.50 -9.41
CA ARG A 89 -23.37 -1.46 -8.53
C ARG A 89 -22.29 -0.71 -7.76
N LEU A 90 -21.27 -1.42 -7.28
CA LEU A 90 -20.12 -0.79 -6.63
C LEU A 90 -19.32 0.08 -7.60
N TYR A 91 -19.05 -0.43 -8.80
CA TYR A 91 -18.37 0.31 -9.86
C TYR A 91 -19.12 1.59 -10.24
N GLU A 92 -20.46 1.53 -10.36
CA GLU A 92 -21.33 2.69 -10.58
C GLU A 92 -21.20 3.72 -9.46
N ALA A 93 -21.35 3.30 -8.20
CA ALA A 93 -21.30 4.18 -7.03
C ALA A 93 -19.94 4.88 -6.88
N ILE A 94 -18.85 4.11 -6.97
CA ILE A 94 -17.48 4.65 -6.90
C ILE A 94 -17.26 5.64 -8.05
N SER A 95 -17.68 5.31 -9.27
CA SER A 95 -17.50 6.18 -10.42
C SER A 95 -18.31 7.48 -10.32
N GLN A 96 -19.48 7.44 -9.70
CA GLN A 96 -20.25 8.66 -9.43
C GLN A 96 -19.50 9.56 -8.44
N TRP A 97 -19.07 9.01 -7.31
CA TRP A 97 -18.28 9.73 -6.31
C TRP A 97 -16.98 10.30 -6.92
N SER A 98 -16.31 9.53 -7.77
CA SER A 98 -15.08 9.97 -8.45
C SER A 98 -15.31 11.20 -9.33
N ARG A 99 -16.44 11.27 -10.06
CA ARG A 99 -16.79 12.43 -10.90
C ARG A 99 -17.03 13.69 -10.07
N GLU A 100 -17.65 13.56 -8.90
CA GLU A 100 -17.90 14.70 -7.98
C GLU A 100 -16.58 15.32 -7.52
N LEU A 101 -15.50 14.52 -7.50
CA LEU A 101 -14.12 14.95 -7.15
C LEU A 101 -13.24 15.22 -8.39
N HIS A 102 -13.83 15.26 -9.58
CA HIS A 102 -13.11 15.54 -10.84
C HIS A 102 -11.99 14.54 -11.16
N ALA A 103 -12.09 13.30 -10.68
CA ALA A 103 -11.18 12.23 -11.08
C ALA A 103 -11.55 11.69 -12.48
N ASP A 104 -10.54 11.21 -13.21
CA ASP A 104 -10.69 10.77 -14.60
C ASP A 104 -10.74 9.26 -14.74
N GLU A 105 -10.07 8.56 -13.86
CA GLU A 105 -9.83 7.12 -13.97
C GLU A 105 -9.81 6.41 -12.61
N LEU A 106 -10.06 5.11 -12.67
CA LEU A 106 -9.96 4.21 -11.52
C LEU A 106 -8.75 3.30 -11.69
N GLU A 107 -8.02 3.09 -10.60
CA GLU A 107 -7.01 2.05 -10.48
C GLU A 107 -7.54 0.94 -9.56
N VAL A 108 -7.43 -0.32 -10.01
CA VAL A 108 -7.87 -1.48 -9.23
C VAL A 108 -6.77 -2.55 -9.18
N PRO A 109 -6.34 -2.99 -7.99
CA PRO A 109 -5.46 -4.14 -7.85
C PRO A 109 -6.28 -5.43 -7.97
N VAL A 110 -5.80 -6.36 -8.78
CA VAL A 110 -6.39 -7.70 -8.96
C VAL A 110 -5.32 -8.75 -8.75
N LEU A 111 -5.67 -9.88 -8.12
CA LEU A 111 -4.73 -11.01 -8.05
C LEU A 111 -4.49 -11.59 -9.45
N GLY A 112 -3.24 -11.94 -9.74
CA GLY A 112 -2.86 -12.44 -11.07
C GLY A 112 -3.55 -13.74 -11.46
N ASP A 113 -4.00 -14.53 -10.50
CA ASP A 113 -4.74 -15.79 -10.66
C ASP A 113 -6.27 -15.65 -10.58
N ASP A 114 -6.81 -14.45 -10.25
CA ASP A 114 -8.28 -14.20 -10.23
C ASP A 114 -8.80 -13.83 -11.62
N VAL A 115 -9.02 -14.87 -12.44
CA VAL A 115 -9.51 -14.74 -13.83
C VAL A 115 -10.86 -14.03 -13.90
N ASP A 116 -11.74 -14.23 -12.92
CA ASP A 116 -13.07 -13.60 -12.90
C ASP A 116 -12.97 -12.09 -12.71
N SER A 117 -12.13 -11.64 -11.77
CA SER A 117 -11.88 -10.22 -11.52
C SER A 117 -11.16 -9.55 -12.70
N LEU A 118 -10.15 -10.21 -13.28
CA LEU A 118 -9.49 -9.74 -14.50
C LEU A 118 -10.47 -9.58 -15.65
N THR A 119 -11.33 -10.59 -15.88
CA THR A 119 -12.37 -10.53 -16.92
C THR A 119 -13.39 -9.42 -16.66
N PHE A 120 -13.79 -9.22 -15.39
CA PHE A 120 -14.70 -8.14 -15.01
C PHE A 120 -14.12 -6.77 -15.35
N ALA A 121 -12.86 -6.54 -15.03
CA ALA A 121 -12.17 -5.28 -15.31
C ALA A 121 -11.95 -5.07 -16.82
N GLN A 122 -11.40 -6.06 -17.52
CA GLN A 122 -11.14 -5.98 -18.97
C GLN A 122 -12.40 -5.68 -19.80
N ARG A 123 -13.54 -6.31 -19.48
CA ARG A 123 -14.82 -6.03 -20.15
C ARG A 123 -15.32 -4.60 -19.94
N ARG A 124 -14.74 -3.86 -19.00
CA ARG A 124 -15.04 -2.45 -18.68
C ARG A 124 -14.01 -1.48 -19.19
N GLY A 125 -13.07 -1.97 -20.02
CA GLY A 125 -12.02 -1.15 -20.63
C GLY A 125 -10.81 -0.90 -19.74
N PHE A 126 -10.68 -1.64 -18.63
CA PHE A 126 -9.45 -1.56 -17.82
C PHE A 126 -8.29 -2.26 -18.54
N THR A 127 -7.12 -1.64 -18.49
CA THR A 127 -5.86 -2.15 -19.04
C THR A 127 -4.81 -2.28 -17.95
N VAL A 128 -3.82 -3.13 -18.18
CA VAL A 128 -2.71 -3.31 -17.23
C VAL A 128 -1.85 -2.04 -17.20
N ASP A 129 -1.71 -1.46 -16.03
CA ASP A 129 -0.80 -0.35 -15.75
C ASP A 129 0.55 -0.87 -15.26
N ARG A 130 0.54 -1.66 -14.18
CA ARG A 130 1.76 -2.26 -13.61
C ARG A 130 1.49 -3.60 -12.95
N ARG A 131 2.58 -4.35 -12.70
CA ARG A 131 2.56 -5.63 -11.99
C ARG A 131 3.45 -5.53 -10.76
N GLN A 132 2.94 -6.01 -9.64
CA GLN A 132 3.68 -6.12 -8.40
C GLN A 132 3.69 -7.55 -7.90
N VAL A 133 4.81 -7.97 -7.37
CA VAL A 133 4.92 -9.24 -6.64
C VAL A 133 4.97 -8.93 -5.16
N ALA A 134 3.96 -9.37 -4.43
CA ALA A 134 3.99 -9.34 -2.97
C ALA A 134 4.93 -10.44 -2.46
N LEU A 135 5.77 -10.08 -1.51
CA LEU A 135 6.78 -10.94 -0.92
C LEU A 135 6.55 -11.07 0.58
N VAL A 136 6.95 -12.19 1.15
CA VAL A 136 6.93 -12.44 2.59
C VAL A 136 8.31 -12.92 3.06
N LEU A 137 8.71 -12.47 4.24
CA LEU A 137 9.84 -12.98 5.00
C LEU A 137 9.31 -13.53 6.32
N HIS A 138 9.49 -14.81 6.57
CA HIS A 138 9.23 -15.42 7.88
C HIS A 138 10.47 -15.23 8.75
N LEU A 139 10.33 -14.52 9.87
CA LEU A 139 11.46 -14.16 10.72
C LEU A 139 12.04 -15.36 11.48
N SER A 140 11.25 -16.44 11.64
CA SER A 140 11.76 -17.72 12.17
C SER A 140 12.76 -18.43 11.26
N ASP A 141 12.73 -18.11 9.95
CA ASP A 141 13.53 -18.81 8.94
C ASP A 141 14.91 -18.19 8.75
N ILE A 142 15.20 -17.09 9.44
CA ILE A 142 16.44 -16.32 9.28
C ILE A 142 17.15 -16.11 10.62
N ALA A 143 18.49 -16.11 10.58
CA ALA A 143 19.31 -15.62 11.68
C ALA A 143 19.30 -14.06 11.69
N PRO A 144 19.64 -13.41 12.83
CA PRO A 144 19.87 -11.97 12.84
C PRO A 144 20.82 -11.53 11.72
N ILE A 145 20.43 -10.52 10.97
CA ILE A 145 21.21 -10.01 9.84
C ILE A 145 22.16 -8.93 10.35
N GLU A 146 23.44 -9.08 10.05
CA GLU A 146 24.40 -8.01 10.37
C GLU A 146 24.07 -6.77 9.51
N ALA A 147 23.73 -5.67 10.19
CA ALA A 147 23.54 -4.38 9.54
C ALA A 147 24.93 -3.73 9.37
N ASP A 148 25.62 -4.04 8.27
CA ASP A 148 26.93 -3.52 7.94
C ASP A 148 26.85 -2.35 6.95
N PRO A 149 26.66 -1.10 7.44
CA PRO A 149 26.65 0.06 6.56
C PRO A 149 28.07 0.36 6.06
N PRO A 150 28.22 0.98 4.88
CA PRO A 150 29.55 1.33 4.37
C PRO A 150 30.26 2.33 5.27
N ALA A 151 31.58 2.38 5.18
CA ALA A 151 32.43 3.26 5.99
C ALA A 151 31.93 4.72 5.94
N GLY A 152 31.84 5.34 7.11
CA GLY A 152 31.34 6.72 7.28
C GLY A 152 29.81 6.85 7.30
N VAL A 153 29.06 5.76 7.09
CA VAL A 153 27.60 5.74 7.24
C VAL A 153 27.23 5.05 8.56
N ARG A 154 26.30 5.63 9.29
CA ARG A 154 25.71 5.02 10.50
C ARG A 154 24.21 4.92 10.37
N ILE A 155 23.63 3.88 10.96
CA ILE A 155 22.18 3.67 11.00
C ILE A 155 21.68 4.05 12.41
N VAL A 156 20.65 4.89 12.46
CA VAL A 156 19.98 5.31 13.70
C VAL A 156 18.47 5.15 13.53
N SER A 157 17.73 4.99 14.63
CA SER A 157 16.27 5.05 14.56
C SER A 157 15.79 6.51 14.53
N TRP A 158 14.62 6.75 13.95
CA TRP A 158 14.01 8.08 14.01
C TRP A 158 13.65 8.48 15.44
N ALA A 159 13.30 7.53 16.30
CA ALA A 159 13.08 7.80 17.72
C ALA A 159 14.32 8.39 18.42
N GLN A 160 15.53 8.01 17.99
CA GLN A 160 16.79 8.58 18.52
C GLN A 160 17.12 9.96 17.93
N ARG A 161 16.63 10.25 16.71
CA ARG A 161 16.93 11.49 15.97
C ARG A 161 15.66 12.05 15.30
N PRO A 162 14.70 12.55 16.11
CA PRO A 162 13.44 13.10 15.60
C PRO A 162 13.62 14.37 14.75
N ASP A 163 14.75 15.05 14.93
CA ASP A 163 15.16 16.23 14.18
C ASP A 163 15.44 15.97 12.68
N LEU A 164 15.58 14.69 12.27
CA LEU A 164 15.96 14.32 10.91
C LEU A 164 14.77 14.17 9.94
N ALA A 165 13.55 14.49 10.36
CA ALA A 165 12.36 14.34 9.53
C ALA A 165 12.46 15.09 8.17
N ARG A 166 13.02 16.30 8.18
CA ARG A 166 13.25 17.08 6.95
C ARG A 166 14.21 16.37 5.99
N GLY A 167 15.29 15.78 6.50
CA GLY A 167 16.22 15.01 5.69
C GLY A 167 15.60 13.74 5.10
N MET A 168 14.71 13.05 5.84
CA MET A 168 13.95 11.93 5.30
C MET A 168 13.02 12.37 4.17
N TYR A 169 12.34 13.50 4.32
CA TYR A 169 11.51 14.08 3.26
C TYR A 169 12.30 14.38 1.99
N GLU A 170 13.50 14.94 2.10
CA GLU A 170 14.40 15.20 0.96
C GLU A 170 14.80 13.91 0.25
N VAL A 171 15.05 12.84 0.99
CA VAL A 171 15.28 11.51 0.40
C VAL A 171 14.04 11.03 -0.33
N ASP A 172 12.86 11.17 0.29
CA ASP A 172 11.59 10.72 -0.28
C ASP A 172 11.26 11.44 -1.59
N LEU A 173 11.48 12.77 -1.65
CA LEU A 173 11.36 13.58 -2.87
C LEU A 173 12.23 13.03 -4.02
N GLU A 174 13.45 12.61 -3.72
CA GLU A 174 14.38 12.13 -4.73
C GLU A 174 14.02 10.72 -5.21
N ILE A 175 13.63 9.83 -4.29
CA ILE A 175 13.37 8.42 -4.64
C ILE A 175 12.05 8.22 -5.37
N HIS A 176 11.01 9.03 -5.08
CA HIS A 176 9.72 8.93 -5.77
C HIS A 176 9.84 9.14 -7.28
N GLN A 177 10.76 10.01 -7.72
CA GLN A 177 11.04 10.23 -9.15
C GLN A 177 11.62 9.01 -9.87
N ASP A 178 12.11 8.00 -9.12
CA ASP A 178 12.75 6.81 -9.66
C ASP A 178 11.90 5.54 -9.48
N ILE A 179 10.72 5.66 -8.87
CA ILE A 179 9.81 4.51 -8.71
C ILE A 179 9.06 4.30 -10.03
N PRO A 180 9.21 3.13 -10.69
CA PRO A 180 8.47 2.85 -11.91
C PRO A 180 6.96 2.99 -11.72
N GLY A 181 6.28 3.66 -12.65
CA GLY A 181 4.84 3.91 -12.57
C GLY A 181 4.43 5.07 -11.67
N PHE A 182 5.39 5.90 -11.21
CA PHE A 182 5.16 7.10 -10.42
C PHE A 182 5.63 8.38 -11.15
N ASP A 183 5.72 8.33 -12.47
CA ASP A 183 6.23 9.45 -13.29
C ASP A 183 5.40 10.74 -13.15
N ASP A 184 4.09 10.61 -12.84
CA ASP A 184 3.15 11.74 -12.70
C ASP A 184 2.86 12.13 -11.24
N VAL A 185 3.71 11.70 -10.29
CA VAL A 185 3.49 11.97 -8.87
C VAL A 185 3.80 13.42 -8.52
N THR A 186 2.82 14.12 -7.96
CA THR A 186 3.02 15.41 -7.33
C THR A 186 3.38 15.19 -5.86
N LEU A 187 4.56 15.66 -5.47
CA LEU A 187 5.01 15.50 -4.09
C LEU A 187 4.32 16.52 -3.19
N GLU A 188 3.82 16.02 -2.05
CA GLU A 188 3.14 16.83 -1.05
C GLU A 188 4.11 17.82 -0.37
N PRO A 189 3.64 18.96 0.13
CA PRO A 189 4.40 19.79 1.06
C PRO A 189 4.84 19.00 2.30
N PHE A 190 5.94 19.41 2.93
CA PHE A 190 6.51 18.69 4.08
C PHE A 190 5.52 18.40 5.21
N GLU A 191 4.67 19.34 5.57
CA GLU A 191 3.71 19.18 6.68
C GLU A 191 2.64 18.13 6.34
N ASP A 192 2.17 18.10 5.09
CA ASP A 192 1.23 17.11 4.61
C ASP A 192 1.90 15.72 4.53
N TRP A 193 3.15 15.68 4.04
CA TRP A 193 3.95 14.45 4.02
C TRP A 193 4.17 13.88 5.42
N MET A 194 4.45 14.71 6.41
CA MET A 194 4.56 14.28 7.81
C MET A 194 3.27 13.63 8.28
N THR A 195 2.13 14.23 7.98
CA THR A 195 0.81 13.73 8.39
C THR A 195 0.48 12.40 7.68
N HIS A 196 0.61 12.37 6.35
CA HIS A 196 0.13 11.24 5.54
C HIS A 196 1.14 10.09 5.45
N ASN A 197 2.43 10.36 5.70
CA ASN A 197 3.48 9.35 5.50
C ASN A 197 4.28 9.01 6.74
N MET A 198 4.22 9.80 7.82
CA MET A 198 5.07 9.58 9.00
C MET A 198 4.29 9.49 10.32
N HIS A 199 3.08 10.01 10.40
CA HIS A 199 2.26 10.03 11.62
C HIS A 199 0.99 9.20 11.52
N ARG A 200 0.94 8.19 10.65
CA ARG A 200 -0.18 7.26 10.60
C ARG A 200 -0.22 6.39 11.85
N SER A 201 -1.38 5.90 12.24
CA SER A 201 -1.55 5.00 13.40
C SER A 201 -0.75 3.68 13.30
N THR A 202 -0.29 3.34 12.09
CA THR A 202 0.57 2.16 11.83
C THR A 202 2.06 2.49 11.77
N ASP A 203 2.45 3.75 11.89
CA ASP A 203 3.85 4.16 11.86
C ASP A 203 4.47 4.15 13.26
N SER A 204 5.77 3.88 13.35
CA SER A 204 6.53 3.92 14.60
C SER A 204 7.92 4.52 14.34
N PRO A 205 8.31 5.57 15.09
CA PRO A 205 9.66 6.11 15.02
C PRO A 205 10.75 5.08 15.37
N GLU A 206 10.44 4.11 16.23
CA GLU A 206 11.35 3.02 16.61
C GLU A 206 11.56 2.03 15.47
N ALA A 207 10.55 1.85 14.60
CA ALA A 207 10.58 0.96 13.43
C ALA A 207 10.99 1.69 12.14
N THR A 208 11.43 2.94 12.26
CA THR A 208 11.92 3.77 11.15
C THR A 208 13.41 4.02 11.33
N PHE A 209 14.22 3.59 10.36
CA PHE A 209 15.67 3.68 10.42
C PHE A 209 16.21 4.62 9.34
N ILE A 210 17.23 5.38 9.71
CA ILE A 210 17.82 6.47 8.92
C ILE A 210 19.31 6.17 8.74
N ALA A 211 19.79 6.26 7.51
CA ALA A 211 21.22 6.21 7.19
C ALA A 211 21.77 7.63 7.13
N LEU A 212 22.83 7.87 7.89
CA LEU A 212 23.52 9.17 8.03
C LEU A 212 24.95 9.07 7.54
N HIS A 213 25.38 10.03 6.73
CA HIS A 213 26.79 10.32 6.49
C HIS A 213 27.11 11.70 7.11
N GLY A 214 27.88 11.71 8.20
CA GLY A 214 27.95 12.88 9.07
C GLY A 214 26.56 13.21 9.63
N GLU A 215 26.03 14.39 9.31
CA GLU A 215 24.66 14.81 9.66
C GLU A 215 23.70 14.76 8.45
N GLU A 216 24.17 14.40 7.26
CA GLU A 216 23.33 14.27 6.07
C GLU A 216 22.52 12.96 6.10
N VAL A 217 21.21 13.06 5.91
CA VAL A 217 20.35 11.89 5.66
C VAL A 217 20.56 11.43 4.21
N VAL A 218 21.09 10.23 4.05
CA VAL A 218 21.40 9.64 2.74
C VAL A 218 20.44 8.51 2.35
N GLY A 219 19.59 8.06 3.27
CA GLY A 219 18.56 7.06 3.03
C GLY A 219 17.73 6.79 4.28
N PHE A 220 16.59 6.15 4.10
CA PHE A 220 15.78 5.64 5.21
C PHE A 220 14.97 4.41 4.82
N ALA A 221 14.53 3.65 5.82
CA ALA A 221 13.57 2.57 5.68
C ALA A 221 12.61 2.59 6.86
N LYS A 222 11.34 2.27 6.60
CA LYS A 222 10.32 2.20 7.65
C LYS A 222 9.42 0.99 7.50
N LEU A 223 8.92 0.51 8.63
CA LEU A 223 7.86 -0.49 8.71
C LEU A 223 6.52 0.19 8.98
N SER A 224 5.47 -0.38 8.43
CA SER A 224 4.09 -0.11 8.78
C SER A 224 3.56 -1.28 9.60
N LEU A 225 3.13 -1.00 10.83
CA LEU A 225 2.74 -2.00 11.85
C LEU A 225 1.24 -2.27 11.74
N THR A 226 0.84 -3.02 10.71
CA THR A 226 -0.57 -3.21 10.32
C THR A 226 -1.30 -4.30 11.08
N ALA A 227 -0.57 -5.19 11.76
CA ALA A 227 -1.13 -6.29 12.54
C ALA A 227 -0.21 -6.67 13.71
N PRO A 228 -0.72 -7.36 14.74
CA PRO A 228 0.04 -7.65 15.98
C PRO A 228 1.35 -8.41 15.79
N TYR A 229 1.45 -9.23 14.75
CA TYR A 229 2.60 -10.12 14.53
C TYR A 229 3.17 -9.99 13.11
N SER A 230 2.66 -9.08 12.30
CA SER A 230 3.17 -8.84 10.95
C SER A 230 3.28 -7.35 10.65
N ALA A 231 4.31 -6.98 9.90
CA ALA A 231 4.55 -5.60 9.48
C ALA A 231 4.93 -5.55 8.00
N GLY A 232 4.68 -4.42 7.37
CA GLY A 232 5.04 -4.18 5.97
C GLY A 232 6.21 -3.21 5.85
N HIS A 233 7.16 -3.45 4.95
CA HIS A 233 8.06 -2.40 4.51
C HIS A 233 7.27 -1.40 3.66
N SER A 234 6.96 -0.25 4.23
CA SER A 234 6.22 0.80 3.53
C SER A 234 7.13 1.67 2.67
N MET A 235 8.40 1.80 3.06
CA MET A 235 9.40 2.55 2.30
C MET A 235 10.80 2.00 2.56
N THR A 236 11.64 2.01 1.53
CA THR A 236 13.11 1.87 1.61
C THR A 236 13.71 2.65 0.46
N GLY A 237 14.46 3.69 0.78
CA GLY A 237 15.04 4.56 -0.21
C GLY A 237 16.43 5.06 0.15
N VAL A 238 17.24 5.32 -0.89
CA VAL A 238 18.61 5.86 -0.77
C VAL A 238 18.79 6.90 -1.86
N LYS A 239 19.34 8.07 -1.51
CA LYS A 239 19.70 9.13 -2.46
C LYS A 239 20.55 8.57 -3.60
N ARG A 240 20.35 9.04 -4.83
CA ARG A 240 21.02 8.55 -6.06
C ARG A 240 22.53 8.49 -5.90
N ALA A 241 23.13 9.55 -5.35
CA ALA A 241 24.58 9.65 -5.14
C ALA A 241 25.14 8.59 -4.17
N TRP A 242 24.28 7.94 -3.40
CA TRP A 242 24.66 6.96 -2.36
C TRP A 242 24.25 5.53 -2.70
N ARG A 243 23.64 5.29 -3.85
CA ARG A 243 23.22 3.95 -4.29
C ARG A 243 24.41 3.05 -4.65
N GLY A 244 24.16 1.74 -4.67
CA GLY A 244 25.19 0.74 -5.02
C GLY A 244 26.23 0.50 -3.92
N ARG A 245 26.09 1.09 -2.73
CA ARG A 245 27.05 1.00 -1.61
C ARG A 245 26.57 0.13 -0.44
N GLY A 246 25.45 -0.64 -0.60
CA GLY A 246 24.94 -1.51 0.45
C GLY A 246 24.00 -0.82 1.48
N ILE A 247 23.78 0.51 1.40
CA ILE A 247 22.98 1.26 2.39
C ILE A 247 21.54 0.74 2.51
N ALA A 248 20.88 0.43 1.41
CA ALA A 248 19.53 -0.12 1.44
C ALA A 248 19.47 -1.49 2.14
N GLY A 249 20.52 -2.32 1.95
CA GLY A 249 20.67 -3.60 2.66
C GLY A 249 20.80 -3.40 4.17
N ALA A 250 21.67 -2.49 4.61
CA ALA A 250 21.88 -2.17 6.01
C ALA A 250 20.60 -1.61 6.68
N LEU A 251 19.87 -0.72 5.99
CA LEU A 251 18.59 -0.19 6.46
C LEU A 251 17.54 -1.29 6.63
N LYS A 252 17.41 -2.18 5.63
CA LYS A 252 16.47 -3.31 5.72
C LYS A 252 16.88 -4.31 6.80
N ALA A 253 18.17 -4.59 6.95
CA ALA A 253 18.66 -5.43 8.04
C ALA A 253 18.28 -4.85 9.41
N ALA A 254 18.42 -3.53 9.60
CA ALA A 254 18.03 -2.86 10.83
C ALA A 254 16.52 -2.99 11.11
N THR A 255 15.65 -2.79 10.11
CA THR A 255 14.19 -2.97 10.26
C THR A 255 13.81 -4.43 10.53
N ILE A 256 14.46 -5.39 9.87
CA ILE A 256 14.22 -6.83 10.07
C ILE A 256 14.61 -7.24 11.48
N ASN A 257 15.78 -6.85 11.95
CA ASN A 257 16.25 -7.15 13.30
C ASN A 257 15.34 -6.52 14.37
N TRP A 258 14.93 -5.27 14.16
CA TRP A 258 13.98 -4.60 15.05
C TRP A 258 12.67 -5.40 15.15
N ALA A 259 12.11 -5.79 14.03
CA ALA A 259 10.86 -6.56 13.98
C ALA A 259 11.00 -7.90 14.72
N SER A 260 12.10 -8.62 14.49
CA SER A 260 12.39 -9.90 15.16
C SER A 260 12.45 -9.76 16.68
N VAL A 261 13.16 -8.74 17.19
CA VAL A 261 13.30 -8.48 18.64
C VAL A 261 11.95 -8.04 19.27
N ASN A 262 11.09 -7.37 18.48
CA ASN A 262 9.80 -6.87 18.96
C ASN A 262 8.64 -7.86 18.75
N GLY A 263 8.93 -9.15 18.47
CA GLY A 263 7.94 -10.23 18.47
C GLY A 263 7.13 -10.35 17.18
N TYR A 264 7.53 -9.69 16.12
CA TYR A 264 6.94 -9.92 14.79
C TYR A 264 7.40 -11.26 14.24
N THR A 265 6.52 -11.94 13.51
CA THR A 265 6.80 -13.25 12.91
C THR A 265 6.98 -13.18 11.40
N GLU A 266 6.38 -12.16 10.77
CA GLU A 266 6.38 -12.00 9.32
C GLU A 266 6.57 -10.55 8.92
N LEU A 267 7.38 -10.34 7.88
CA LEU A 267 7.48 -9.06 7.19
C LEU A 267 7.02 -9.18 5.74
N TYR A 268 6.24 -8.20 5.30
CA TYR A 268 5.75 -8.10 3.93
C TYR A 268 6.41 -6.95 3.19
N THR A 269 6.57 -7.11 1.89
CA THR A 269 6.94 -6.04 0.97
C THR A 269 6.35 -6.34 -0.41
N SER A 270 6.40 -5.38 -1.31
CA SER A 270 6.08 -5.61 -2.72
C SER A 270 7.17 -5.02 -3.60
N ASN A 271 7.36 -5.63 -4.75
CA ASN A 271 8.28 -5.14 -5.78
C ASN A 271 7.50 -4.91 -7.07
N GLU A 272 7.74 -3.78 -7.70
CA GLU A 272 7.41 -3.63 -9.11
C GLU A 272 8.21 -4.65 -9.93
N GLU A 273 7.59 -5.25 -10.95
CA GLU A 273 8.21 -6.28 -11.78
C GLU A 273 9.52 -5.78 -12.41
N THR A 274 9.57 -4.51 -12.74
CA THR A 274 10.72 -3.85 -13.39
C THR A 274 11.81 -3.39 -12.44
N ASN A 275 11.60 -3.41 -11.11
CA ASN A 275 12.57 -2.91 -10.13
C ASN A 275 13.60 -4.01 -9.75
N GLU A 276 14.51 -4.30 -10.66
CA GLU A 276 15.53 -5.34 -10.47
C GLU A 276 16.46 -5.15 -9.25
N PRO A 277 16.90 -3.92 -8.90
CA PRO A 277 17.75 -3.73 -7.71
C PRO A 277 17.08 -4.18 -6.42
N ILE A 278 15.82 -3.79 -6.18
CA ILE A 278 15.11 -4.16 -4.95
C ILE A 278 14.71 -5.63 -4.93
N LYS A 279 14.40 -6.22 -6.10
CA LYS A 279 14.11 -7.66 -6.24
C LYS A 279 15.31 -8.50 -5.79
N ARG A 280 16.52 -8.17 -6.26
CA ARG A 280 17.77 -8.85 -5.86
C ARG A 280 18.03 -8.69 -4.36
N LEU A 281 17.86 -7.47 -3.82
CA LEU A 281 18.04 -7.21 -2.40
C LEU A 281 17.07 -8.04 -1.55
N ASN A 282 15.78 -8.03 -1.89
CA ASN A 282 14.78 -8.78 -1.13
C ASN A 282 15.03 -10.30 -1.22
N ALA A 283 15.40 -10.82 -2.36
CA ALA A 283 15.77 -12.24 -2.51
C ALA A 283 16.98 -12.60 -1.64
N HIS A 284 18.02 -11.75 -1.61
CA HIS A 284 19.20 -11.93 -0.75
C HIS A 284 18.86 -11.92 0.75
N LEU A 285 17.89 -11.11 1.17
CA LEU A 285 17.41 -11.04 2.55
C LEU A 285 16.43 -12.17 2.91
N GLY A 286 16.15 -13.11 1.99
CA GLY A 286 15.32 -14.30 2.23
C GLY A 286 13.83 -14.10 1.98
N TYR A 287 13.40 -12.96 1.43
CA TYR A 287 12.01 -12.76 1.02
C TYR A 287 11.62 -13.73 -0.10
N ARG A 288 10.42 -14.30 0.00
CA ARG A 288 9.87 -15.23 -0.98
C ARG A 288 8.60 -14.67 -1.62
N PRO A 289 8.38 -14.91 -2.92
CA PRO A 289 7.15 -14.53 -3.60
C PRO A 289 5.92 -15.17 -2.92
N ARG A 290 4.86 -14.39 -2.75
CA ARG A 290 3.59 -14.84 -2.16
C ARG A 290 2.46 -14.77 -3.17
N VAL A 291 2.25 -13.61 -3.79
CA VAL A 291 1.17 -13.39 -4.75
C VAL A 291 1.53 -12.25 -5.70
N GLU A 292 1.16 -12.42 -6.96
CA GLU A 292 1.20 -11.35 -7.95
C GLU A 292 -0.06 -10.48 -7.84
N ARG A 293 0.11 -9.17 -7.89
CA ARG A 293 -0.97 -8.19 -8.05
C ARG A 293 -0.80 -7.47 -9.37
N ILE A 294 -1.86 -7.44 -10.15
CA ILE A 294 -1.94 -6.70 -11.41
C ILE A 294 -2.74 -5.44 -11.12
N HIS A 295 -2.13 -4.29 -11.26
CA HIS A 295 -2.82 -3.00 -11.17
C HIS A 295 -3.36 -2.65 -12.54
N LEU A 296 -4.67 -2.50 -12.60
CA LEU A 296 -5.39 -2.16 -13.82
C LEU A 296 -5.90 -0.73 -13.70
N VAL A 297 -5.82 0.03 -14.78
CA VAL A 297 -6.38 1.38 -14.87
C VAL A 297 -7.46 1.40 -15.93
N GLY A 298 -8.55 2.07 -15.65
CA GLY A 298 -9.70 2.11 -16.54
C GLY A 298 -10.63 3.29 -16.29
N PRO A 299 -11.63 3.43 -17.19
CA PRO A 299 -12.54 4.58 -17.17
C PRO A 299 -13.49 4.53 -15.98
N LEU A 300 -14.08 5.67 -15.67
CA LEU A 300 -15.27 5.72 -14.82
C LEU A 300 -16.46 5.06 -15.54
N TYR A 301 -17.31 4.38 -14.78
CA TYR A 301 -18.53 3.77 -15.32
C TYR A 301 -19.34 4.79 -16.13
N CYS A 302 -19.60 4.47 -17.38
CA CYS A 302 -20.53 5.20 -18.22
C CYS A 302 -21.71 4.28 -18.52
N ALA A 303 -22.90 4.68 -18.10
CA ALA A 303 -24.11 4.00 -18.58
C ALA A 303 -24.14 4.18 -20.10
N LEU A 304 -23.92 3.10 -20.84
CA LEU A 304 -24.13 3.14 -22.28
C LEU A 304 -25.56 3.66 -22.48
N SER A 305 -25.69 4.83 -23.09
CA SER A 305 -26.96 5.30 -23.64
C SER A 305 -27.44 4.22 -24.59
N ARG A 306 -28.50 3.52 -24.18
CA ARG A 306 -29.20 2.53 -25.01
C ARG A 306 -29.94 3.25 -26.15
#